data_5665a9b20e13872c9b1e6ac78ed7f516
#
_entry.id   5665a9b20e13872c9b1e6ac78ed7f516
#
_cell.length_a   1.000
_cell.length_b   1.000
_cell.length_c   1.000
_cell.angle_alpha   90.00
_cell.angle_beta   90.00
_cell.angle_gamma   90.00
#
_symmetry.space_group_name_H-M   'P 1'
#
loop_
_entity.id
_entity.type
_entity.pdbx_description
1 polymer ?
#
loop_
_entity_poly.entity_id
_entity_poly.type
_entity_poly.pdbx_seq_one_letter_code
_entity_poly.pdbx_strand_id
1 'polypeptide(L)'
;MRVTIVTTWFPTHRSPGLGVFVARHAASMAAAGHDIRVVHLASASVDDGVRHDRVMGLPVVRLPMSLSRPHEVLAARRELTALTEGSDVVHTHAVSTLLPYALGRPHQPWLHTEHWSGIAQRGAELGSLARAGAQVVLRLERRPDVVTTVSDQLATDLRAYRPEGEILTVPNEVTMPEEPAPRRSVELGRDTLRIVGIGGLIERKRPDLAVEAVAALAQQGVPARLTWVGGGPLADRCTDLATDLGVDLELTGQLPGDQVQQVLADSDLFLVPTLAETFFLGAAEAVAAGRPVVTSDRGAHTSFLEPSVSEIVSQDDPAAWARAVIEVMGRCTDLTARDIQNTLPRAFSPSQVARSYGRAYEAAIAQYSRSY
;
A
#
# COMPACT_ATOMS: atom_id res chain seq x y z
N MET A 1 2.04 -7.32 -24.89
CA MET A 1 1.18 -6.14 -25.11
C MET A 1 1.95 -4.89 -24.71
N ARG A 2 1.71 -3.78 -25.42
CA ARG A 2 2.18 -2.44 -25.01
C ARG A 2 1.19 -1.82 -24.07
N VAL A 3 1.62 -1.51 -22.83
CA VAL A 3 0.77 -0.96 -21.80
C VAL A 3 1.34 0.37 -21.34
N THR A 4 0.53 1.43 -21.40
CA THR A 4 0.88 2.71 -20.78
C THR A 4 0.20 2.81 -19.42
N ILE A 5 1.00 2.79 -18.36
CA ILE A 5 0.56 3.00 -16.98
C ILE A 5 0.53 4.50 -16.71
N VAL A 6 -0.61 5.01 -16.25
CA VAL A 6 -0.79 6.41 -15.84
C VAL A 6 -1.08 6.44 -14.35
N THR A 7 -0.26 7.14 -13.58
CA THR A 7 -0.38 7.14 -12.11
C THR A 7 -0.03 8.51 -11.52
N THR A 8 -0.65 8.85 -10.37
CA THR A 8 -0.22 9.98 -9.52
C THR A 8 0.70 9.53 -8.38
N TRP A 9 0.89 8.23 -8.21
CA TRP A 9 1.72 7.63 -7.18
C TRP A 9 2.86 6.85 -7.82
N PHE A 10 4.02 7.47 -7.90
CA PHE A 10 5.21 6.82 -8.44
C PHE A 10 6.47 7.44 -7.81
N PRO A 11 7.55 6.68 -7.61
CA PRO A 11 8.77 7.19 -6.98
C PRO A 11 9.38 8.37 -7.74
N THR A 12 9.83 9.39 -6.99
CA THR A 12 10.64 10.51 -7.48
C THR A 12 11.87 10.66 -6.61
N HIS A 13 12.86 11.44 -7.02
CA HIS A 13 14.04 11.71 -6.19
C HIS A 13 13.65 12.45 -4.89
N ARG A 14 12.59 13.27 -4.93
CA ARG A 14 12.05 13.96 -3.75
C ARG A 14 11.25 13.05 -2.81
N SER A 15 10.59 12.03 -3.36
CA SER A 15 9.70 11.12 -2.64
C SER A 15 9.90 9.67 -3.10
N PRO A 16 11.01 9.03 -2.74
CA PRO A 16 11.38 7.70 -3.25
C PRO A 16 10.44 6.59 -2.78
N GLY A 17 9.72 6.78 -1.68
CA GLY A 17 8.73 5.82 -1.16
C GLY A 17 7.34 5.95 -1.77
N LEU A 18 7.07 7.02 -2.56
CA LEU A 18 5.74 7.24 -3.12
C LEU A 18 5.40 6.21 -4.18
N GLY A 19 4.32 5.45 -3.99
CA GLY A 19 3.80 4.53 -5.01
C GLY A 19 4.76 3.42 -5.41
N VAL A 20 5.68 3.00 -4.55
CA VAL A 20 6.62 1.89 -4.80
C VAL A 20 5.88 0.63 -5.24
N PHE A 21 4.68 0.38 -4.71
CA PHE A 21 3.85 -0.76 -5.12
C PHE A 21 3.43 -0.68 -6.60
N VAL A 22 3.12 0.52 -7.13
CA VAL A 22 2.82 0.70 -8.57
C VAL A 22 4.07 0.44 -9.41
N ALA A 23 5.25 0.89 -8.96
CA ALA A 23 6.51 0.64 -9.65
C ALA A 23 6.87 -0.85 -9.67
N ARG A 24 6.64 -1.57 -8.56
CA ARG A 24 6.81 -3.03 -8.48
C ARG A 24 5.86 -3.74 -9.45
N HIS A 25 4.55 -3.42 -9.43
CA HIS A 25 3.58 -3.99 -10.38
C HIS A 25 4.00 -3.78 -11.84
N ALA A 26 4.44 -2.56 -12.18
CA ALA A 26 4.92 -2.24 -13.51
C ALA A 26 6.14 -3.09 -13.92
N ALA A 27 7.09 -3.25 -13.00
CA ALA A 27 8.29 -4.07 -13.21
C ALA A 27 7.94 -5.56 -13.37
N SER A 28 7.02 -6.09 -12.55
CA SER A 28 6.57 -7.49 -12.64
C SER A 28 5.84 -7.77 -13.95
N MET A 29 5.06 -6.81 -14.46
CA MET A 29 4.42 -6.97 -15.78
C MET A 29 5.42 -6.88 -16.91
N ALA A 30 6.44 -6.03 -16.81
CA ALA A 30 7.55 -5.99 -17.77
C ALA A 30 8.31 -7.35 -17.79
N ALA A 31 8.58 -7.90 -16.59
CA ALA A 31 9.21 -9.24 -16.47
C ALA A 31 8.32 -10.35 -17.03
N ALA A 32 7.00 -10.19 -17.04
CA ALA A 32 6.04 -11.10 -17.66
C ALA A 32 5.92 -10.91 -19.19
N GLY A 33 6.74 -10.05 -19.81
CA GLY A 33 6.82 -9.87 -21.25
C GLY A 33 5.91 -8.79 -21.83
N HIS A 34 5.35 -7.91 -21.00
CA HIS A 34 4.67 -6.71 -21.48
C HIS A 34 5.67 -5.56 -21.75
N ASP A 35 5.41 -4.77 -22.79
CA ASP A 35 6.13 -3.51 -23.05
C ASP A 35 5.49 -2.40 -22.23
N ILE A 36 6.13 -2.02 -21.12
CA ILE A 36 5.58 -1.09 -20.13
C ILE A 36 6.21 0.29 -20.27
N ARG A 37 5.36 1.31 -20.39
CA ARG A 37 5.71 2.72 -20.25
C ARG A 37 4.93 3.31 -19.08
N VAL A 38 5.57 4.17 -18.28
CA VAL A 38 4.91 4.87 -17.17
C VAL A 38 4.79 6.36 -17.45
N VAL A 39 3.60 6.90 -17.26
CA VAL A 39 3.34 8.35 -17.23
C VAL A 39 2.95 8.72 -15.80
N HIS A 40 3.83 9.44 -15.12
CA HIS A 40 3.61 9.92 -13.76
C HIS A 40 3.06 11.35 -13.78
N LEU A 41 1.84 11.52 -13.30
CA LEU A 41 1.19 12.81 -13.09
C LEU A 41 1.62 13.36 -11.73
N ALA A 42 2.72 14.13 -11.72
CA ALA A 42 3.38 14.58 -10.50
C ALA A 42 2.76 15.87 -9.97
N SER A 43 2.30 15.85 -8.70
CA SER A 43 1.88 17.08 -8.02
C SER A 43 3.10 17.95 -7.64
N ALA A 44 2.88 19.25 -7.43
CA ALA A 44 3.96 20.18 -7.09
C ALA A 44 4.75 19.79 -5.82
N SER A 45 4.16 19.04 -4.90
CA SER A 45 4.82 18.59 -3.67
C SER A 45 5.85 17.48 -3.90
N VAL A 46 5.67 16.67 -4.96
CA VAL A 46 6.55 15.52 -5.28
C VAL A 46 7.32 15.69 -6.58
N ASP A 47 6.99 16.71 -7.38
CA ASP A 47 7.69 17.03 -8.63
C ASP A 47 9.14 17.47 -8.32
N ASP A 48 10.09 16.73 -8.86
CA ASP A 48 11.54 16.99 -8.75
C ASP A 48 12.11 17.72 -9.98
N GLY A 49 11.26 18.06 -10.96
CA GLY A 49 11.65 18.73 -12.21
C GLY A 49 12.19 17.79 -13.29
N VAL A 50 12.42 16.53 -12.98
CA VAL A 50 12.88 15.52 -13.96
C VAL A 50 11.70 15.06 -14.81
N ARG A 51 11.76 15.28 -16.12
CA ARG A 51 10.64 14.96 -17.05
C ARG A 51 10.77 13.56 -17.67
N HIS A 52 11.98 13.07 -17.85
CA HIS A 52 12.25 11.74 -18.38
C HIS A 52 13.20 11.02 -17.43
N ASP A 53 12.85 9.81 -17.03
CA ASP A 53 13.59 9.05 -16.03
C ASP A 53 13.52 7.54 -16.29
N ARG A 54 14.27 6.77 -15.52
CA ARG A 54 14.13 5.32 -15.42
C ARG A 54 14.00 4.92 -13.95
N VAL A 55 12.91 4.25 -13.63
CA VAL A 55 12.66 3.70 -12.29
C VAL A 55 12.50 2.19 -12.43
N MET A 56 13.29 1.41 -11.69
CA MET A 56 13.33 -0.07 -11.80
C MET A 56 13.52 -0.55 -13.25
N GLY A 57 14.31 0.19 -14.04
CA GLY A 57 14.56 -0.10 -15.46
C GLY A 57 13.46 0.34 -16.43
N LEU A 58 12.32 0.79 -15.95
CA LEU A 58 11.16 1.20 -16.76
C LEU A 58 11.29 2.65 -17.24
N PRO A 59 10.91 2.98 -18.49
CA PRO A 59 10.86 4.35 -18.97
C PRO A 59 9.70 5.10 -18.30
N VAL A 60 9.98 6.28 -17.75
CA VAL A 60 9.03 7.14 -17.03
C VAL A 60 9.00 8.52 -17.68
N VAL A 61 7.81 9.00 -18.00
CA VAL A 61 7.56 10.40 -18.39
C VAL A 61 6.79 11.06 -17.25
N ARG A 62 7.27 12.22 -16.76
CA ARG A 62 6.58 12.97 -15.70
C ARG A 62 5.92 14.22 -16.25
N LEU A 63 4.63 14.37 -15.95
CA LEU A 63 3.83 15.53 -16.28
C LEU A 63 3.41 16.24 -14.98
N PRO A 64 3.57 17.56 -14.88
CA PRO A 64 3.05 18.30 -13.72
C PRO A 64 1.53 18.25 -13.73
N MET A 65 0.91 17.86 -12.62
CA MET A 65 -0.53 17.87 -12.46
C MET A 65 -0.91 18.04 -10.98
N SER A 66 -1.50 19.18 -10.65
CA SER A 66 -2.13 19.43 -9.36
C SER A 66 -3.66 19.44 -9.52
N LEU A 67 -4.35 18.69 -8.65
CA LEU A 67 -5.82 18.59 -8.70
C LEU A 67 -6.52 19.93 -8.45
N SER A 68 -5.86 20.87 -7.77
CA SER A 68 -6.34 22.23 -7.52
C SER A 68 -6.14 23.18 -8.69
N ARG A 69 -5.49 22.76 -9.79
CA ARG A 69 -5.14 23.58 -10.95
C ARG A 69 -5.76 23.00 -12.22
N PRO A 70 -7.00 23.38 -12.60
CA PRO A 70 -7.70 22.80 -13.75
C PRO A 70 -6.93 22.89 -15.06
N HIS A 71 -6.13 23.96 -15.28
CA HIS A 71 -5.32 24.11 -16.47
C HIS A 71 -4.21 23.06 -16.58
N GLU A 72 -3.61 22.60 -15.46
CA GLU A 72 -2.64 21.50 -15.45
C GLU A 72 -3.31 20.17 -15.79
N VAL A 73 -4.55 19.93 -15.30
CA VAL A 73 -5.33 18.74 -15.64
C VAL A 73 -5.64 18.69 -17.13
N LEU A 74 -6.00 19.85 -17.74
CA LEU A 74 -6.25 19.94 -19.18
C LEU A 74 -4.97 19.79 -20.02
N ALA A 75 -3.84 20.33 -19.54
CA ALA A 75 -2.55 20.14 -20.18
C ALA A 75 -2.13 18.66 -20.12
N ALA A 76 -2.22 18.02 -18.95
CA ALA A 76 -1.94 16.60 -18.80
C ALA A 76 -2.79 15.73 -19.73
N ARG A 77 -4.07 16.05 -19.91
CA ARG A 77 -4.94 15.35 -20.87
C ARG A 77 -4.41 15.39 -22.30
N ARG A 78 -3.95 16.55 -22.77
CA ARG A 78 -3.43 16.71 -24.14
C ARG A 78 -2.18 15.86 -24.35
N GLU A 79 -1.24 15.92 -23.39
CA GLU A 79 -0.03 15.12 -23.43
C GLU A 79 -0.32 13.62 -23.33
N LEU A 80 -1.27 13.21 -22.48
CA LEU A 80 -1.68 11.81 -22.33
C LEU A 80 -2.22 11.24 -23.65
N THR A 81 -2.93 12.00 -24.46
CA THR A 81 -3.44 11.54 -25.76
C THR A 81 -2.29 11.08 -26.67
N ALA A 82 -1.22 11.88 -26.76
CA ALA A 82 -0.04 11.52 -27.55
C ALA A 82 0.78 10.39 -26.90
N LEU A 83 0.96 10.41 -25.57
CA LEU A 83 1.77 9.42 -24.85
C LEU A 83 1.14 8.02 -24.78
N THR A 84 -0.19 7.93 -24.92
CA THR A 84 -0.93 6.66 -24.95
C THR A 84 -1.16 6.12 -26.36
N GLU A 85 -0.83 6.90 -27.39
CA GLU A 85 -0.95 6.48 -28.77
C GLU A 85 -0.12 5.21 -29.04
N GLY A 86 -0.73 4.25 -29.71
CA GLY A 86 -0.13 2.96 -30.03
C GLY A 86 -0.01 1.98 -28.85
N SER A 87 -0.57 2.30 -27.67
CA SER A 87 -0.73 1.33 -26.60
C SER A 87 -1.88 0.37 -26.88
N ASP A 88 -1.72 -0.90 -26.50
CA ASP A 88 -2.79 -1.91 -26.56
C ASP A 88 -3.78 -1.70 -25.42
N VAL A 89 -3.30 -1.19 -24.25
CA VAL A 89 -4.11 -0.86 -23.07
C VAL A 89 -3.57 0.39 -22.39
N VAL A 90 -4.46 1.24 -21.91
CA VAL A 90 -4.17 2.32 -20.96
C VAL A 90 -4.56 1.84 -19.58
N HIS A 91 -3.61 1.82 -18.63
CA HIS A 91 -3.83 1.37 -17.27
C HIS A 91 -3.63 2.54 -16.30
N THR A 92 -4.72 3.06 -15.73
CA THR A 92 -4.68 4.15 -14.75
C THR A 92 -4.68 3.63 -13.32
N HIS A 93 -3.88 4.25 -12.43
CA HIS A 93 -3.83 3.91 -11.00
C HIS A 93 -4.21 5.10 -10.14
N ALA A 94 -5.08 4.89 -9.17
CA ALA A 94 -5.66 5.87 -8.26
C ALA A 94 -6.69 6.81 -8.93
N VAL A 95 -7.77 7.11 -8.21
CA VAL A 95 -8.92 7.89 -8.69
C VAL A 95 -8.54 9.27 -9.27
N SER A 96 -7.46 9.87 -8.79
CA SER A 96 -6.96 11.17 -9.30
C SER A 96 -6.53 11.13 -10.76
N THR A 97 -6.14 9.96 -11.29
CA THR A 97 -5.78 9.77 -12.71
C THR A 97 -6.98 9.75 -13.65
N LEU A 98 -8.19 9.63 -13.11
CA LEU A 98 -9.42 9.69 -13.90
C LEU A 98 -9.79 11.12 -14.30
N LEU A 99 -9.29 12.14 -13.58
CA LEU A 99 -9.64 13.55 -13.84
C LEU A 99 -9.27 14.04 -15.25
N PRO A 100 -8.08 13.77 -15.80
CA PRO A 100 -7.78 14.12 -17.20
C PRO A 100 -8.77 13.52 -18.19
N TYR A 101 -9.41 12.42 -17.84
CA TYR A 101 -10.40 11.74 -18.67
C TYR A 101 -11.86 12.11 -18.35
N ALA A 102 -12.11 13.09 -17.47
CA ALA A 102 -13.47 13.51 -17.09
C ALA A 102 -14.32 13.99 -18.30
N LEU A 103 -13.70 14.62 -19.31
CA LEU A 103 -14.36 15.14 -20.49
C LEU A 103 -14.24 14.22 -21.73
N GLY A 104 -13.65 13.03 -21.60
CA GLY A 104 -13.48 12.06 -22.68
C GLY A 104 -12.59 10.91 -22.21
N ARG A 105 -12.76 9.73 -22.76
CA ARG A 105 -11.97 8.55 -22.44
C ARG A 105 -10.72 8.43 -23.32
N PRO A 106 -9.72 7.59 -22.96
CA PRO A 106 -8.68 7.20 -23.90
C PRO A 106 -9.29 6.45 -25.10
N HIS A 107 -8.58 6.47 -26.24
CA HIS A 107 -8.99 5.77 -27.46
C HIS A 107 -8.66 4.27 -27.42
N GLN A 108 -7.98 3.83 -26.39
CA GLN A 108 -7.56 2.45 -26.17
C GLN A 108 -8.44 1.77 -25.11
N PRO A 109 -8.44 0.43 -25.03
CA PRO A 109 -8.97 -0.31 -23.89
C PRO A 109 -8.43 0.25 -22.59
N TRP A 110 -9.31 0.47 -21.61
CA TRP A 110 -8.99 1.19 -20.39
C TRP A 110 -9.20 0.33 -19.15
N LEU A 111 -8.09 -0.05 -18.49
CA LEU A 111 -8.08 -0.63 -17.17
C LEU A 111 -7.82 0.46 -16.11
N HIS A 112 -8.49 0.40 -14.98
CA HIS A 112 -8.21 1.25 -13.82
C HIS A 112 -7.97 0.39 -12.58
N THR A 113 -6.94 0.72 -11.79
CA THR A 113 -6.71 0.10 -10.47
C THR A 113 -6.90 1.12 -9.37
N GLU A 114 -7.81 0.81 -8.43
CA GLU A 114 -8.05 1.67 -7.29
C GLU A 114 -7.35 1.14 -6.03
N HIS A 115 -6.77 2.07 -5.26
CA HIS A 115 -5.98 1.79 -4.05
C HIS A 115 -6.45 2.62 -2.84
N TRP A 116 -7.31 3.62 -3.03
CA TRP A 116 -7.56 4.63 -2.01
C TRP A 116 -8.47 4.15 -0.89
N SER A 117 -7.94 4.16 0.35
CA SER A 117 -8.68 3.81 1.57
C SER A 117 -9.85 4.77 1.88
N GLY A 118 -9.80 6.00 1.37
CA GLY A 118 -10.87 6.99 1.56
C GLY A 118 -12.20 6.62 0.91
N ILE A 119 -12.26 5.62 0.03
CA ILE A 119 -13.51 5.10 -0.55
C ILE A 119 -14.37 4.48 0.56
N ALA A 120 -13.82 3.57 1.35
CA ALA A 120 -14.51 2.94 2.47
C ALA A 120 -15.00 3.97 3.50
N GLN A 121 -14.18 4.96 3.79
CA GLN A 121 -14.48 6.03 4.73
C GLN A 121 -15.32 7.17 4.12
N ARG A 122 -15.72 7.05 2.86
CA ARG A 122 -16.42 8.11 2.09
C ARG A 122 -15.73 9.48 2.19
N GLY A 123 -14.40 9.48 2.27
CA GLY A 123 -13.59 10.68 2.44
C GLY A 123 -13.73 11.35 3.82
N ALA A 124 -14.01 10.59 4.89
CA ALA A 124 -14.19 11.13 6.25
C ALA A 124 -12.95 11.91 6.75
N GLU A 125 -11.76 11.55 6.27
CA GLU A 125 -10.49 12.24 6.53
C GLU A 125 -10.36 13.59 5.81
N LEU A 126 -11.27 13.88 4.86
CA LEU A 126 -11.30 15.12 4.09
C LEU A 126 -12.26 16.15 4.71
N GLY A 127 -11.92 17.42 4.63
CA GLY A 127 -12.86 18.51 4.93
C GLY A 127 -14.10 18.45 4.02
N SER A 128 -15.21 19.06 4.44
CA SER A 128 -16.53 18.92 3.80
C SER A 128 -16.54 19.25 2.30
N LEU A 129 -15.86 20.29 1.87
CA LEU A 129 -15.77 20.70 0.46
C LEU A 129 -14.92 19.70 -0.35
N ALA A 130 -13.77 19.27 0.16
CA ALA A 130 -12.92 18.29 -0.47
C ALA A 130 -13.62 16.93 -0.58
N ARG A 131 -14.41 16.55 0.44
CA ARG A 131 -15.25 15.35 0.43
C ARG A 131 -16.31 15.41 -0.69
N ALA A 132 -17.01 16.53 -0.83
CA ALA A 132 -17.99 16.71 -1.89
C ALA A 132 -17.32 16.59 -3.28
N GLY A 133 -16.15 17.20 -3.46
CA GLY A 133 -15.34 17.06 -4.67
C GLY A 133 -14.93 15.61 -4.94
N ALA A 134 -14.44 14.90 -3.93
CA ALA A 134 -14.08 13.49 -4.04
C ALA A 134 -15.26 12.61 -4.46
N GLN A 135 -16.46 12.84 -3.93
CA GLN A 135 -17.68 12.12 -4.33
C GLN A 135 -18.02 12.30 -5.82
N VAL A 136 -17.75 13.49 -6.38
CA VAL A 136 -17.93 13.74 -7.81
C VAL A 136 -16.90 12.99 -8.64
N VAL A 137 -15.62 13.01 -8.20
CA VAL A 137 -14.53 12.34 -8.90
C VAL A 137 -14.71 10.83 -8.88
N LEU A 138 -15.16 10.25 -7.78
CA LEU A 138 -15.44 8.81 -7.64
C LEU A 138 -16.51 8.30 -8.64
N ARG A 139 -17.40 9.17 -9.16
CA ARG A 139 -18.32 8.78 -10.24
C ARG A 139 -17.60 8.48 -11.56
N LEU A 140 -16.36 8.94 -11.72
CA LEU A 140 -15.54 8.62 -12.90
C LEU A 140 -15.12 7.16 -12.94
N GLU A 141 -15.20 6.43 -11.83
CA GLU A 141 -14.97 4.98 -11.74
C GLU A 141 -15.90 4.16 -12.67
N ARG A 142 -16.97 4.75 -13.13
CA ARG A 142 -17.89 4.13 -14.11
C ARG A 142 -17.35 4.13 -15.54
N ARG A 143 -16.28 4.88 -15.82
CA ARG A 143 -15.81 5.14 -17.19
C ARG A 143 -14.81 4.11 -17.75
N PRO A 144 -13.88 3.55 -16.93
CA PRO A 144 -12.99 2.49 -17.39
C PRO A 144 -13.76 1.25 -17.84
N ASP A 145 -13.22 0.51 -18.82
CA ASP A 145 -13.84 -0.72 -19.30
C ASP A 145 -13.87 -1.77 -18.19
N VAL A 146 -12.75 -1.94 -17.50
CA VAL A 146 -12.60 -2.79 -16.32
C VAL A 146 -11.94 -2.01 -15.19
N VAL A 147 -12.37 -2.26 -13.96
CA VAL A 147 -11.69 -1.75 -12.76
C VAL A 147 -11.10 -2.92 -11.98
N THR A 148 -9.92 -2.73 -11.43
CA THR A 148 -9.33 -3.64 -10.45
C THR A 148 -9.20 -2.96 -9.10
N THR A 149 -9.29 -3.76 -8.04
CA THR A 149 -9.08 -3.31 -6.65
C THR A 149 -8.09 -4.23 -5.98
N VAL A 150 -7.41 -3.72 -4.94
CA VAL A 150 -6.37 -4.48 -4.24
C VAL A 150 -6.92 -5.48 -3.22
N SER A 151 -8.24 -5.46 -2.97
CA SER A 151 -8.94 -6.38 -2.06
C SER A 151 -10.42 -6.48 -2.39
N ASP A 152 -11.06 -7.57 -1.98
CA ASP A 152 -12.50 -7.79 -2.16
C ASP A 152 -13.34 -6.79 -1.35
N GLN A 153 -12.83 -6.37 -0.18
CA GLN A 153 -13.47 -5.32 0.60
C GLN A 153 -13.54 -4.01 -0.20
N LEU A 154 -12.42 -3.58 -0.81
CA LEU A 154 -12.40 -2.37 -1.64
C LEU A 154 -13.30 -2.53 -2.87
N ALA A 155 -13.36 -3.73 -3.47
CA ALA A 155 -14.29 -4.02 -4.56
C ALA A 155 -15.74 -3.81 -4.14
N THR A 156 -16.10 -4.29 -2.94
CA THR A 156 -17.43 -4.11 -2.36
C THR A 156 -17.74 -2.63 -2.13
N ASP A 157 -16.83 -1.89 -1.52
CA ASP A 157 -16.99 -0.46 -1.25
C ASP A 157 -17.14 0.35 -2.55
N LEU A 158 -16.38 -0.03 -3.59
CA LEU A 158 -16.41 0.63 -4.89
C LEU A 158 -17.74 0.44 -5.65
N ARG A 159 -18.49 -0.63 -5.36
CA ARG A 159 -19.82 -0.86 -5.96
C ARG A 159 -20.80 0.30 -5.73
N ALA A 160 -20.64 1.07 -4.68
CA ALA A 160 -21.43 2.29 -4.45
C ALA A 160 -21.24 3.34 -5.55
N TYR A 161 -20.08 3.37 -6.19
CA TYR A 161 -19.71 4.33 -7.26
C TYR A 161 -19.75 3.69 -8.64
N ARG A 162 -19.49 2.39 -8.75
CA ARG A 162 -19.55 1.57 -9.96
C ARG A 162 -20.55 0.41 -9.76
N PRO A 163 -21.86 0.66 -9.80
CA PRO A 163 -22.87 -0.39 -9.58
C PRO A 163 -22.87 -1.44 -10.70
N GLU A 164 -22.48 -1.04 -11.89
CA GLU A 164 -22.39 -1.87 -13.09
C GLU A 164 -20.94 -1.92 -13.60
N GLY A 165 -20.66 -2.89 -14.46
CA GLY A 165 -19.33 -3.11 -15.02
C GLY A 165 -18.48 -4.05 -14.16
N GLU A 166 -17.43 -4.56 -14.77
CA GLU A 166 -16.55 -5.55 -14.17
C GLU A 166 -15.62 -4.89 -13.14
N ILE A 167 -15.53 -5.51 -11.97
CA ILE A 167 -14.52 -5.21 -10.95
C ILE A 167 -13.83 -6.53 -10.62
N LEU A 168 -12.50 -6.56 -10.78
CA LEU A 168 -11.66 -7.71 -10.48
C LEU A 168 -10.78 -7.39 -9.27
N THR A 169 -10.53 -8.37 -8.41
CA THR A 169 -9.55 -8.20 -7.33
C THR A 169 -8.17 -8.66 -7.81
N VAL A 170 -7.21 -7.73 -7.79
CA VAL A 170 -5.79 -8.01 -8.04
C VAL A 170 -5.01 -7.46 -6.85
N PRO A 171 -4.52 -8.32 -5.94
CA PRO A 171 -3.83 -7.88 -4.73
C PRO A 171 -2.52 -7.15 -5.06
N ASN A 172 -2.03 -6.36 -4.10
CA ASN A 172 -0.66 -5.86 -4.21
C ASN A 172 0.34 -7.03 -4.18
N GLU A 173 1.40 -6.90 -4.95
CA GLU A 173 2.48 -7.88 -4.88
C GLU A 173 3.29 -7.73 -3.60
N VAL A 174 3.71 -8.86 -3.07
CA VAL A 174 4.57 -8.94 -1.90
C VAL A 174 5.84 -9.70 -2.31
N THR A 175 6.99 -9.06 -2.05
CA THR A 175 8.28 -9.72 -2.24
C THR A 175 8.45 -10.77 -1.15
N MET A 176 8.50 -12.03 -1.55
CA MET A 176 8.73 -13.16 -0.64
C MET A 176 10.19 -13.59 -0.81
N PRO A 177 11.05 -13.44 0.22
CA PRO A 177 12.39 -13.99 0.13
C PRO A 177 12.31 -15.52 -0.04
N GLU A 178 13.18 -16.06 -0.87
CA GLU A 178 13.24 -17.50 -1.09
C GLU A 178 13.53 -18.23 0.21
N GLU A 179 14.42 -17.68 1.03
CA GLU A 179 14.69 -18.11 2.39
C GLU A 179 14.53 -16.91 3.34
N PRO A 180 13.44 -16.87 4.13
CA PRO A 180 13.29 -15.82 5.14
C PRO A 180 14.35 -15.99 6.24
N ALA A 181 14.89 -14.86 6.72
CA ALA A 181 15.87 -14.85 7.79
C ALA A 181 15.33 -15.58 9.04
N PRO A 182 16.12 -16.46 9.67
CA PRO A 182 15.69 -17.21 10.85
C PRO A 182 15.16 -16.28 11.94
N ARG A 183 14.14 -16.71 12.64
CA ARG A 183 13.65 -16.01 13.84
C ARG A 183 14.64 -16.20 14.98
N ARG A 184 14.83 -15.15 15.74
CA ARG A 184 15.54 -15.25 17.03
C ARG A 184 14.66 -15.99 18.04
N SER A 185 15.23 -16.85 18.86
CA SER A 185 14.54 -17.34 20.06
C SER A 185 14.43 -16.19 21.06
N VAL A 186 13.22 -15.93 21.54
CA VAL A 186 12.92 -14.84 22.49
C VAL A 186 12.23 -15.44 23.72
N GLU A 187 12.84 -15.25 24.89
CA GLU A 187 12.23 -15.57 26.18
C GLU A 187 11.56 -14.31 26.72
N LEU A 188 10.22 -14.27 26.66
CA LEU A 188 9.44 -13.10 27.13
C LEU A 188 9.69 -12.84 28.61
N GLY A 189 9.87 -11.57 28.96
CA GLY A 189 10.21 -11.13 30.31
C GLY A 189 11.73 -11.17 30.63
N ARG A 190 12.54 -11.72 29.75
CA ARG A 190 14.00 -11.79 29.91
C ARG A 190 14.74 -11.09 28.79
N ASP A 191 14.39 -11.40 27.56
CA ASP A 191 14.97 -10.79 26.37
C ASP A 191 14.20 -9.53 25.94
N THR A 192 14.91 -8.51 25.45
CA THR A 192 14.25 -7.35 24.84
C THR A 192 13.61 -7.73 23.50
N LEU A 193 12.30 -7.60 23.41
CA LEU A 193 11.52 -7.84 22.19
C LEU A 193 11.74 -6.70 21.18
N ARG A 194 12.07 -7.05 19.95
CA ARG A 194 12.29 -6.10 18.86
C ARG A 194 11.03 -5.97 18.03
N ILE A 195 10.29 -4.87 18.23
CA ILE A 195 9.03 -4.59 17.53
C ILE A 195 9.31 -3.64 16.39
N VAL A 196 8.71 -3.89 15.23
CA VAL A 196 8.77 -2.98 14.07
C VAL A 196 7.39 -2.52 13.68
N GLY A 197 7.26 -1.20 13.41
CA GLY A 197 6.13 -0.59 12.71
C GLY A 197 6.57 -0.06 11.35
N ILE A 198 5.75 -0.24 10.30
CA ILE A 198 6.05 0.27 8.96
C ILE A 198 4.88 1.08 8.43
N GLY A 199 5.17 2.33 8.04
CA GLY A 199 4.20 3.24 7.44
C GLY A 199 4.48 4.69 7.78
N GLY A 200 3.74 5.61 7.16
CA GLY A 200 3.85 7.03 7.49
C GLY A 200 3.52 7.30 8.97
N LEU A 201 4.27 8.20 9.60
CA LEU A 201 3.96 8.72 10.93
C LEU A 201 2.79 9.72 10.84
N ILE A 202 1.59 9.19 10.65
CA ILE A 202 0.32 9.91 10.43
C ILE A 202 -0.78 9.33 11.31
N GLU A 203 -1.82 10.12 11.59
CA GLU A 203 -2.96 9.75 12.45
C GLU A 203 -3.57 8.38 12.08
N ARG A 204 -3.70 8.09 10.79
CA ARG A 204 -4.28 6.84 10.31
C ARG A 204 -3.49 5.59 10.75
N LYS A 205 -2.17 5.70 10.91
CA LYS A 205 -1.30 4.58 11.33
C LYS A 205 -1.16 4.43 12.85
N ARG A 206 -1.55 5.47 13.60
CA ARG A 206 -1.52 5.50 15.08
C ARG A 206 -0.18 5.06 15.68
N PRO A 207 0.92 5.70 15.28
CA PRO A 207 2.22 5.35 15.86
C PRO A 207 2.29 5.67 17.36
N ASP A 208 1.51 6.64 17.85
CA ASP A 208 1.32 6.96 19.27
C ASP A 208 0.81 5.76 20.07
N LEU A 209 -0.25 5.08 19.60
CA LEU A 209 -0.77 3.88 20.27
C LEU A 209 0.25 2.72 20.24
N ALA A 210 1.10 2.64 19.21
CA ALA A 210 2.16 1.65 19.18
C ALA A 210 3.21 1.93 20.27
N VAL A 211 3.59 3.19 20.50
CA VAL A 211 4.47 3.59 21.60
C VAL A 211 3.84 3.27 22.95
N GLU A 212 2.57 3.62 23.15
CA GLU A 212 1.84 3.30 24.38
C GLU A 212 1.72 1.80 24.64
N ALA A 213 1.53 0.99 23.58
CA ALA A 213 1.50 -0.48 23.69
C ALA A 213 2.85 -1.06 24.14
N VAL A 214 3.96 -0.48 23.66
CA VAL A 214 5.31 -0.88 24.10
C VAL A 214 5.54 -0.49 25.55
N ALA A 215 5.09 0.68 25.99
CA ALA A 215 5.12 1.04 27.42
C ALA A 215 4.29 0.08 28.28
N ALA A 216 3.13 -0.33 27.81
CA ALA A 216 2.28 -1.31 28.50
C ALA A 216 2.90 -2.71 28.56
N LEU A 217 3.72 -3.12 27.59
CA LEU A 217 4.52 -4.35 27.64
C LEU A 217 5.54 -4.29 28.79
N ALA A 218 6.26 -3.16 28.92
CA ALA A 218 7.22 -2.98 30.01
C ALA A 218 6.55 -3.06 31.39
N GLN A 219 5.33 -2.52 31.55
CA GLN A 219 4.53 -2.61 32.78
C GLN A 219 4.12 -4.06 33.08
N GLN A 220 4.02 -4.93 32.08
CA GLN A 220 3.74 -6.37 32.22
C GLN A 220 5.04 -7.21 32.36
N GLY A 221 6.19 -6.56 32.54
CA GLY A 221 7.48 -7.22 32.71
C GLY A 221 8.10 -7.73 31.41
N VAL A 222 7.62 -7.30 30.25
CA VAL A 222 8.19 -7.66 28.93
C VAL A 222 8.97 -6.46 28.39
N PRO A 223 10.32 -6.46 28.48
CA PRO A 223 11.12 -5.39 27.90
C PRO A 223 11.00 -5.42 26.36
N ALA A 224 10.79 -4.25 25.76
CA ALA A 224 10.63 -4.13 24.31
C ALA A 224 11.21 -2.81 23.80
N ARG A 225 11.64 -2.80 22.54
CA ARG A 225 11.98 -1.59 21.78
C ARG A 225 11.12 -1.51 20.52
N LEU A 226 10.86 -0.29 20.06
CA LEU A 226 10.10 -0.04 18.84
C LEU A 226 10.98 0.64 17.79
N THR A 227 11.14 0.02 16.64
CA THR A 227 11.70 0.64 15.44
C THR A 227 10.57 0.99 14.50
N TRP A 228 10.42 2.28 14.12
CA TRP A 228 9.40 2.69 13.16
C TRP A 228 10.03 3.13 11.84
N VAL A 229 9.65 2.43 10.77
CA VAL A 229 10.10 2.71 9.40
C VAL A 229 9.07 3.58 8.69
N GLY A 230 9.45 4.80 8.39
CA GLY A 230 8.62 5.80 7.71
C GLY A 230 8.74 7.16 8.36
N GLY A 231 8.38 8.18 7.62
CA GLY A 231 8.38 9.58 8.08
C GLY A 231 6.96 10.14 8.13
N GLY A 232 6.79 11.28 8.78
CA GLY A 232 5.50 11.98 8.80
C GLY A 232 5.40 13.02 9.91
N PRO A 233 4.28 13.77 9.95
CA PRO A 233 4.11 14.91 10.84
C PRO A 233 4.02 14.53 12.33
N LEU A 234 3.83 13.26 12.69
CA LEU A 234 3.76 12.81 14.08
C LEU A 234 5.13 12.40 14.66
N ALA A 235 6.24 12.59 13.93
CA ALA A 235 7.57 12.15 14.38
C ALA A 235 7.94 12.75 15.75
N ASP A 236 7.87 14.08 15.88
CA ASP A 236 8.22 14.77 17.13
C ASP A 236 7.31 14.33 18.28
N ARG A 237 6.00 14.26 18.04
CA ARG A 237 5.02 13.79 19.04
C ARG A 237 5.33 12.36 19.52
N CYS A 238 5.70 11.45 18.61
CA CYS A 238 6.05 10.09 19.00
C CYS A 238 7.34 10.04 19.81
N THR A 239 8.32 10.89 19.49
CA THR A 239 9.59 11.00 20.23
C THR A 239 9.35 11.52 21.64
N ASP A 240 8.55 12.58 21.79
CA ASP A 240 8.20 13.15 23.10
C ASP A 240 7.44 12.12 23.94
N LEU A 241 6.42 11.47 23.37
CA LEU A 241 5.65 10.42 24.04
C LEU A 241 6.51 9.23 24.47
N ALA A 242 7.44 8.79 23.64
CA ALA A 242 8.35 7.70 23.98
C ALA A 242 9.29 8.08 25.13
N THR A 243 9.77 9.33 25.16
CA THR A 243 10.58 9.88 26.25
C THR A 243 9.80 9.90 27.57
N ASP A 244 8.57 10.42 27.54
CA ASP A 244 7.71 10.52 28.72
C ASP A 244 7.35 9.14 29.30
N LEU A 245 7.20 8.14 28.44
CA LEU A 245 6.84 6.77 28.82
C LEU A 245 8.06 5.85 29.03
N GLY A 246 9.28 6.34 28.79
CA GLY A 246 10.52 5.54 28.91
C GLY A 246 10.63 4.40 27.88
N VAL A 247 10.07 4.60 26.68
CA VAL A 247 10.11 3.62 25.58
C VAL A 247 11.37 3.84 24.74
N ASP A 248 12.11 2.77 24.45
CA ASP A 248 13.20 2.77 23.47
C ASP A 248 12.59 2.79 22.05
N LEU A 249 12.53 4.00 21.47
CA LEU A 249 11.97 4.28 20.14
C LEU A 249 13.06 4.72 19.17
N GLU A 250 13.14 4.01 18.04
CA GLU A 250 13.95 4.40 16.89
C GLU A 250 13.06 4.80 15.71
N LEU A 251 13.17 6.04 15.21
CA LEU A 251 12.52 6.51 13.99
C LEU A 251 13.54 6.54 12.86
N THR A 252 13.45 5.61 11.91
CA THR A 252 14.44 5.50 10.83
C THR A 252 14.21 6.50 9.68
N GLY A 253 13.02 7.13 9.64
CA GLY A 253 12.56 7.82 8.43
C GLY A 253 12.24 6.83 7.31
N GLN A 254 12.16 7.34 6.08
CA GLN A 254 11.90 6.50 4.90
C GLN A 254 13.17 5.73 4.53
N LEU A 255 13.04 4.41 4.37
CA LEU A 255 14.11 3.52 3.95
C LEU A 255 13.86 2.98 2.53
N PRO A 256 14.92 2.68 1.75
CA PRO A 256 14.84 1.84 0.56
C PRO A 256 14.29 0.44 0.86
N GLY A 257 13.69 -0.20 -0.14
CA GLY A 257 12.98 -1.47 0.08
C GLY A 257 13.86 -2.62 0.62
N ASP A 258 15.11 -2.68 0.22
CA ASP A 258 16.10 -3.66 0.73
C ASP A 258 16.41 -3.43 2.22
N GLN A 259 16.53 -2.18 2.64
CA GLN A 259 16.72 -1.83 4.06
C GLN A 259 15.45 -2.11 4.89
N VAL A 260 14.24 -1.90 4.32
CA VAL A 260 12.99 -2.30 4.97
C VAL A 260 12.97 -3.81 5.23
N GLN A 261 13.40 -4.63 4.25
CA GLN A 261 13.50 -6.07 4.41
C GLN A 261 14.53 -6.45 5.48
N GLN A 262 15.64 -5.72 5.58
CA GLN A 262 16.63 -5.96 6.64
C GLN A 262 16.05 -5.63 8.02
N VAL A 263 15.37 -4.50 8.20
CA VAL A 263 14.73 -4.16 9.48
C VAL A 263 13.68 -5.20 9.88
N LEU A 264 12.88 -5.70 8.92
CA LEU A 264 11.95 -6.80 9.17
C LEU A 264 12.67 -8.08 9.61
N ALA A 265 13.78 -8.42 8.94
CA ALA A 265 14.58 -9.61 9.27
C ALA A 265 15.20 -9.52 10.69
N ASP A 266 15.56 -8.32 11.12
CA ASP A 266 16.17 -8.06 12.44
C ASP A 266 15.13 -7.90 13.58
N SER A 267 13.84 -7.88 13.24
CA SER A 267 12.73 -7.74 14.19
C SER A 267 12.15 -9.08 14.60
N ASP A 268 11.45 -9.11 15.73
CA ASP A 268 10.79 -10.30 16.26
C ASP A 268 9.29 -10.29 15.93
N LEU A 269 8.69 -9.08 15.81
CA LEU A 269 7.26 -8.88 15.66
C LEU A 269 6.96 -7.57 14.92
N PHE A 270 5.91 -7.57 14.12
CA PHE A 270 5.32 -6.37 13.50
C PHE A 270 4.09 -5.87 14.27
N LEU A 271 4.04 -4.57 14.58
CA LEU A 271 2.94 -3.95 15.30
C LEU A 271 2.57 -2.60 14.68
N VAL A 272 1.33 -2.47 14.15
CA VAL A 272 0.79 -1.19 13.67
C VAL A 272 -0.72 -1.11 13.93
N PRO A 273 -1.18 -0.19 14.81
CA PRO A 273 -2.59 -0.01 15.18
C PRO A 273 -3.36 0.84 14.15
N THR A 274 -3.33 0.48 12.88
CA THR A 274 -3.92 1.30 11.81
C THR A 274 -5.43 1.50 11.93
N LEU A 275 -5.95 2.63 11.42
CA LEU A 275 -7.39 2.94 11.40
C LEU A 275 -8.08 2.53 10.08
N ALA A 276 -7.32 2.32 9.01
CA ALA A 276 -7.88 1.93 7.72
C ALA A 276 -6.81 1.43 6.77
N GLU A 277 -7.06 0.28 6.13
CA GLU A 277 -6.20 -0.29 5.11
C GLU A 277 -7.02 -0.93 3.99
N THR A 278 -6.61 -0.69 2.76
CA THR A 278 -7.18 -1.35 1.59
C THR A 278 -6.53 -2.70 1.29
N PHE A 279 -5.29 -2.90 1.72
CA PHE A 279 -4.54 -4.15 1.62
C PHE A 279 -3.62 -4.35 2.83
N PHE A 280 -2.84 -3.35 3.20
CA PHE A 280 -1.81 -3.32 4.22
C PHE A 280 -0.52 -4.07 3.83
N LEU A 281 0.20 -3.48 2.89
CA LEU A 281 1.45 -4.04 2.38
C LEU A 281 2.48 -4.35 3.48
N GLY A 282 2.65 -3.45 4.49
CA GLY A 282 3.60 -3.65 5.58
C GLY A 282 3.35 -4.91 6.41
N ALA A 283 2.07 -5.23 6.69
CA ALA A 283 1.72 -6.47 7.41
C ALA A 283 2.00 -7.71 6.54
N ALA A 284 1.68 -7.64 5.25
CA ALA A 284 1.98 -8.73 4.32
C ALA A 284 3.49 -8.95 4.14
N GLU A 285 4.29 -7.87 4.07
CA GLU A 285 5.76 -7.93 4.02
C GLU A 285 6.35 -8.50 5.33
N ALA A 286 5.75 -8.22 6.48
CA ALA A 286 6.16 -8.80 7.76
C ALA A 286 5.94 -10.33 7.78
N VAL A 287 4.76 -10.80 7.36
CA VAL A 287 4.48 -12.24 7.23
C VAL A 287 5.42 -12.88 6.20
N ALA A 288 5.68 -12.21 5.07
CA ALA A 288 6.63 -12.68 4.06
C ALA A 288 8.06 -12.82 4.60
N ALA A 289 8.46 -11.93 5.52
CA ALA A 289 9.74 -11.98 6.23
C ALA A 289 9.74 -13.01 7.39
N GLY A 290 8.63 -13.72 7.63
CA GLY A 290 8.49 -14.69 8.70
C GLY A 290 8.31 -14.07 10.09
N ARG A 291 7.68 -12.90 10.19
CA ARG A 291 7.42 -12.19 11.45
C ARG A 291 5.94 -12.22 11.78
N PRO A 292 5.54 -12.58 13.02
CA PRO A 292 4.17 -12.50 13.45
C PRO A 292 3.68 -11.05 13.48
N VAL A 293 2.36 -10.86 13.38
CA VAL A 293 1.73 -9.56 13.19
C VAL A 293 0.71 -9.28 14.30
N VAL A 294 0.77 -8.07 14.88
CA VAL A 294 -0.31 -7.51 15.70
C VAL A 294 -0.82 -6.24 15.02
N THR A 295 -2.11 -6.21 14.70
CA THR A 295 -2.73 -5.08 14.03
C THR A 295 -4.20 -4.93 14.40
N SER A 296 -4.86 -3.88 13.88
CA SER A 296 -6.28 -3.64 14.13
C SER A 296 -7.19 -4.48 13.22
N ASP A 297 -8.48 -4.52 13.54
CA ASP A 297 -9.55 -5.09 12.70
C ASP A 297 -9.99 -4.15 11.55
N ARG A 298 -9.31 -3.01 11.35
CA ARG A 298 -9.78 -1.90 10.49
C ARG A 298 -9.15 -1.95 9.09
N GLY A 299 -9.52 -2.93 8.30
CA GLY A 299 -9.10 -3.01 6.90
C GLY A 299 -9.08 -4.42 6.32
N ALA A 300 -8.78 -4.48 5.03
CA ALA A 300 -8.82 -5.71 4.24
C ALA A 300 -7.74 -6.75 4.63
N HIS A 301 -6.72 -6.35 5.38
CA HIS A 301 -5.65 -7.24 5.83
C HIS A 301 -6.14 -8.38 6.73
N THR A 302 -7.27 -8.21 7.40
CA THR A 302 -7.90 -9.26 8.20
C THR A 302 -8.30 -10.49 7.38
N SER A 303 -8.46 -10.34 6.06
CA SER A 303 -8.84 -11.43 5.16
C SER A 303 -7.68 -12.38 4.82
N PHE A 304 -6.43 -11.97 5.05
CA PHE A 304 -5.26 -12.80 4.72
C PHE A 304 -4.33 -13.07 5.91
N LEU A 305 -4.56 -12.43 7.06
CA LEU A 305 -3.78 -12.67 8.27
C LEU A 305 -4.34 -13.89 9.01
N GLU A 306 -3.55 -14.97 9.05
CA GLU A 306 -3.95 -16.20 9.73
C GLU A 306 -3.82 -16.06 11.25
N PRO A 307 -4.84 -16.49 12.03
CA PRO A 307 -4.83 -16.39 13.50
C PRO A 307 -3.66 -17.14 14.17
N SER A 308 -3.07 -18.11 13.48
CA SER A 308 -1.90 -18.85 13.98
C SER A 308 -0.66 -17.97 14.13
N VAL A 309 -0.55 -16.89 13.36
CA VAL A 309 0.63 -16.02 13.28
C VAL A 309 0.30 -14.53 13.45
N SER A 310 -0.94 -14.21 13.77
CA SER A 310 -1.38 -12.83 13.95
C SER A 310 -2.39 -12.67 15.08
N GLU A 311 -2.44 -11.46 15.66
CA GLU A 311 -3.50 -11.00 16.56
C GLU A 311 -4.14 -9.74 16.01
N ILE A 312 -5.47 -9.74 16.02
CA ILE A 312 -6.30 -8.64 15.55
C ILE A 312 -6.95 -7.96 16.74
N VAL A 313 -6.59 -6.70 16.99
CA VAL A 313 -7.05 -5.93 18.15
C VAL A 313 -8.09 -4.90 17.72
N SER A 314 -9.26 -4.93 18.31
CA SER A 314 -10.36 -3.98 18.04
C SER A 314 -10.42 -2.81 19.02
N GLN A 315 -9.78 -2.94 20.20
CA GLN A 315 -9.77 -1.93 21.24
C GLN A 315 -8.64 -0.91 21.01
N ASP A 316 -8.90 0.34 21.40
CA ASP A 316 -7.90 1.43 21.42
C ASP A 316 -7.17 1.51 22.79
N ASP A 317 -7.12 0.39 23.54
CA ASP A 317 -6.49 0.26 24.86
C ASP A 317 -5.04 -0.28 24.73
N PRO A 318 -3.98 0.47 25.11
CA PRO A 318 -2.60 0.01 25.04
C PRO A 318 -2.35 -1.34 25.73
N ALA A 319 -3.05 -1.63 26.84
CA ALA A 319 -2.91 -2.89 27.54
C ALA A 319 -3.48 -4.07 26.73
N ALA A 320 -4.52 -3.87 25.91
CA ALA A 320 -5.02 -4.89 25.00
C ALA A 320 -4.00 -5.23 23.91
N TRP A 321 -3.30 -4.21 23.38
CA TRP A 321 -2.23 -4.39 22.40
C TRP A 321 -1.03 -5.12 22.99
N ALA A 322 -0.63 -4.79 24.24
CA ALA A 322 0.43 -5.51 24.94
C ALA A 322 0.06 -6.99 25.13
N ARG A 323 -1.16 -7.31 25.56
CA ARG A 323 -1.63 -8.70 25.69
C ARG A 323 -1.57 -9.43 24.35
N ALA A 324 -2.05 -8.82 23.27
CA ALA A 324 -2.01 -9.39 21.92
C ALA A 324 -0.58 -9.74 21.47
N VAL A 325 0.39 -8.88 21.78
CA VAL A 325 1.81 -9.15 21.52
C VAL A 325 2.28 -10.40 22.28
N ILE A 326 1.99 -10.48 23.58
CA ILE A 326 2.37 -11.64 24.41
C ILE A 326 1.73 -12.92 23.87
N GLU A 327 0.45 -12.89 23.54
CA GLU A 327 -0.30 -14.04 23.04
C GLU A 327 0.25 -14.56 21.70
N VAL A 328 0.48 -13.68 20.72
CA VAL A 328 0.99 -14.12 19.42
C VAL A 328 2.44 -14.60 19.52
N MET A 329 3.28 -13.95 20.33
CA MET A 329 4.65 -14.39 20.54
C MET A 329 4.72 -15.76 21.21
N GLY A 330 3.87 -16.02 22.23
CA GLY A 330 3.74 -17.33 22.86
C GLY A 330 3.27 -18.41 21.89
N ARG A 331 2.28 -18.11 21.06
CA ARG A 331 1.75 -19.03 20.05
C ARG A 331 2.77 -19.37 18.96
N CYS A 332 3.62 -18.41 18.59
CA CYS A 332 4.62 -18.57 17.55
C CYS A 332 5.98 -19.10 18.04
N THR A 333 6.12 -19.52 19.31
CA THR A 333 7.41 -19.91 19.91
C THR A 333 8.14 -20.97 19.08
N ASP A 334 7.42 -22.02 18.64
CA ASP A 334 7.97 -23.16 17.92
C ASP A 334 7.92 -23.02 16.39
N LEU A 335 7.34 -21.92 15.87
CA LEU A 335 7.25 -21.70 14.43
C LEU A 335 8.55 -21.13 13.87
N THR A 336 8.98 -21.67 12.74
CA THR A 336 10.08 -21.10 11.96
C THR A 336 9.60 -19.88 11.17
N ALA A 337 10.53 -19.06 10.68
CA ALA A 337 10.20 -17.97 9.76
C ALA A 337 9.49 -18.48 8.49
N ARG A 338 9.86 -19.66 8.02
CA ARG A 338 9.24 -20.31 6.87
C ARG A 338 7.79 -20.74 7.15
N ASP A 339 7.49 -21.24 8.36
CA ASP A 339 6.13 -21.60 8.72
C ASP A 339 5.22 -20.39 8.71
N ILE A 340 5.67 -19.24 9.24
CA ILE A 340 4.94 -17.98 9.21
C ILE A 340 4.78 -17.49 7.77
N GLN A 341 5.84 -17.46 6.97
CA GLN A 341 5.79 -17.05 5.56
C GLN A 341 4.77 -17.88 4.77
N ASN A 342 4.70 -19.18 5.02
CA ASN A 342 3.80 -20.10 4.31
C ASN A 342 2.32 -19.82 4.55
N THR A 343 1.95 -19.04 5.57
CA THR A 343 0.57 -18.60 5.80
C THR A 343 0.12 -17.51 4.82
N LEU A 344 1.08 -16.82 4.16
CA LEU A 344 0.75 -15.78 3.21
C LEU A 344 0.21 -16.36 1.90
N PRO A 345 -0.90 -15.83 1.35
CA PRO A 345 -1.44 -16.32 0.09
C PRO A 345 -0.46 -16.23 -1.07
N ARG A 346 -0.25 -17.34 -1.78
CA ARG A 346 0.62 -17.38 -2.97
C ARG A 346 0.16 -16.42 -4.09
N ALA A 347 -1.11 -16.02 -4.06
CA ALA A 347 -1.68 -15.04 -4.98
C ALA A 347 -0.96 -13.67 -4.93
N PHE A 348 -0.25 -13.37 -3.83
CA PHE A 348 0.49 -12.12 -3.66
C PHE A 348 1.89 -12.14 -4.29
N SER A 349 2.35 -13.29 -4.79
CA SER A 349 3.65 -13.35 -5.46
C SER A 349 3.65 -12.52 -6.76
N PRO A 350 4.80 -11.89 -7.13
CA PRO A 350 4.91 -11.07 -8.34
C PRO A 350 4.39 -11.76 -9.60
N SER A 351 4.70 -13.04 -9.78
CA SER A 351 4.27 -13.82 -10.95
C SER A 351 2.75 -14.07 -11.00
N GLN A 352 2.09 -14.22 -9.84
CA GLN A 352 0.63 -14.38 -9.78
C GLN A 352 -0.09 -13.05 -10.02
N VAL A 353 0.41 -11.97 -9.42
CA VAL A 353 -0.10 -10.62 -9.63
C VAL A 353 0.01 -10.24 -11.10
N ALA A 354 1.17 -10.46 -11.73
CA ALA A 354 1.36 -10.19 -13.15
C ALA A 354 0.37 -11.02 -14.04
N ARG A 355 0.14 -12.30 -13.72
CA ARG A 355 -0.88 -13.11 -14.42
C ARG A 355 -2.30 -12.55 -14.24
N SER A 356 -2.62 -12.07 -13.05
CA SER A 356 -3.94 -11.49 -12.77
C SER A 356 -4.16 -10.19 -13.53
N TYR A 357 -3.15 -9.33 -13.63
CA TYR A 357 -3.21 -8.15 -14.49
C TYR A 357 -3.27 -8.50 -15.97
N GLY A 358 -2.58 -9.54 -16.43
CA GLY A 358 -2.70 -10.05 -17.81
C GLY A 358 -4.15 -10.38 -18.18
N ARG A 359 -4.85 -11.11 -17.29
CA ARG A 359 -6.30 -11.39 -17.46
C ARG A 359 -7.16 -10.13 -17.41
N ALA A 360 -6.83 -9.17 -16.55
CA ALA A 360 -7.55 -7.89 -16.48
C ALA A 360 -7.38 -7.06 -17.77
N TYR A 361 -6.20 -7.09 -18.40
CA TYR A 361 -5.98 -6.48 -19.72
C TYR A 361 -6.81 -7.14 -20.80
N GLU A 362 -6.84 -8.46 -20.86
CA GLU A 362 -7.67 -9.21 -21.79
C GLU A 362 -9.16 -8.89 -21.62
N ALA A 363 -9.63 -8.79 -20.38
CA ALA A 363 -11.01 -8.39 -20.06
C ALA A 363 -11.30 -6.95 -20.54
N ALA A 364 -10.38 -6.00 -20.31
CA ALA A 364 -10.54 -4.63 -20.78
C ALA A 364 -10.60 -4.52 -22.31
N ILE A 365 -9.75 -5.27 -23.03
CA ILE A 365 -9.77 -5.34 -24.50
C ILE A 365 -11.11 -5.95 -24.99
N ALA A 366 -11.56 -7.03 -24.38
CA ALA A 366 -12.81 -7.68 -24.74
C ALA A 366 -14.03 -6.77 -24.50
N GLN A 367 -14.04 -6.04 -23.37
CA GLN A 367 -15.12 -5.10 -23.05
C GLN A 367 -15.13 -3.89 -24.00
N TYR A 368 -13.95 -3.34 -24.30
CA TYR A 368 -13.80 -2.24 -25.26
C TYR A 368 -14.33 -2.65 -26.63
N SER A 369 -13.97 -3.83 -27.14
CA SER A 369 -14.41 -4.33 -28.45
C SER A 369 -15.92 -4.59 -28.55
N ARG A 370 -16.62 -4.76 -27.42
CA ARG A 370 -18.10 -4.89 -27.39
C ARG A 370 -18.82 -3.54 -27.39
N SER A 371 -18.12 -2.49 -26.99
CA SER A 371 -18.71 -1.15 -26.81
C SER A 371 -18.53 -0.27 -28.04
N TYR A 372 -17.64 -0.66 -28.95
CA TYR A 372 -17.28 0.05 -30.18
C TYR A 372 -17.17 -0.92 -31.38
#